data_5ef03adf72b73fcecf26d0c55e9b55d9
#
_entry.id   5ef03adf72b73fcecf26d0c55e9b55d9
#
_cell.length_a   1.000
_cell.length_b   1.000
_cell.length_c   1.000
_cell.angle_alpha   90.00
_cell.angle_beta   90.00
_cell.angle_gamma   90.00
#
_symmetry.space_group_name_H-M   'P 1'
#
loop_
_entity.id
_entity.type
_entity.pdbx_description
1 polymer ?
#
loop_
_entity_poly.entity_id
_entity_poly.type
_entity_poly.pdbx_seq_one_letter_code
_entity_poly.pdbx_strand_id
1 'polypeptide(L)'
;MKMHKFFKLLLAALILPLLSDCNQSPNELKTKIDPESEIFYHVFQRSFYDSNGDHHGDLKGLQQKLDYLQELGVTAVLMTPLYESDYYHNYFPTSFEKIDPEFGSKADYFALLQDMHHRGMKLIMDMEIHYVTEKHDWYKDSYKNPSSAYSDYVVYNGPGNTEPETIVFNLTGLESYDGTFTKIATTDLYNEKVRKYHYDLFKYWIDPNKDGNLEDGIDGFRIDHIMDDLDWKGKFTGLLANFWKPLFTELRAINPDLILIGEQADWSYGADYFEKGDLSHVFAFPLSQAIRKFEAGEIQNKADTTLLVTPNGKHQLIFVENHDMSRIATEYKSNTAKLKIAAALNLLLKGVPIIYYGQEIGMTGAGGFGAFGNSDGNDIPRREAFEWYRTVDKPGMALWYKDSGPWWEQTNLKNHDGISLEEQKDDPSSLWQFYKGLINLRKSNKTIQTGNYRKVELRAKDVIAFIRSTEKSTVFVAINLNDSEQVATSTDPALSQKQSKPLFSATTAKEFSTKGDAVSIHLDPYDVQVWEVK
;
A
#
# COMPACT_ATOMS: atom_id res chain seq x y z
N MET A 1 -99.65 -12.46 -14.82
CA MET A 1 -99.60 -12.54 -16.29
C MET A 1 -98.18 -12.25 -16.77
N LYS A 2 -97.53 -13.25 -17.38
CA LYS A 2 -96.29 -13.26 -18.17
C LYS A 2 -95.06 -12.56 -17.51
N MET A 3 -94.06 -13.24 -16.87
CA MET A 3 -92.96 -13.98 -17.47
C MET A 3 -92.13 -13.21 -18.49
N HIS A 4 -90.95 -12.85 -18.09
CA HIS A 4 -89.78 -13.03 -18.98
C HIS A 4 -88.49 -13.18 -18.14
N LYS A 5 -87.85 -14.33 -18.33
CA LYS A 5 -86.52 -14.66 -17.85
C LYS A 5 -85.48 -13.90 -18.65
N PHE A 6 -84.48 -13.31 -18.03
CA PHE A 6 -83.21 -12.97 -18.66
C PHE A 6 -82.05 -13.64 -17.92
N PHE A 7 -81.38 -14.48 -18.66
CA PHE A 7 -80.15 -15.17 -18.29
C PHE A 7 -79.04 -14.14 -18.15
N LYS A 8 -78.37 -14.11 -17.04
CA LYS A 8 -77.03 -13.41 -16.93
C LYS A 8 -75.97 -14.49 -16.86
N LEU A 9 -75.15 -14.60 -17.93
CA LEU A 9 -73.90 -15.33 -17.96
C LEU A 9 -72.94 -14.63 -17.02
N LEU A 10 -72.46 -15.33 -15.98
CA LEU A 10 -71.30 -14.90 -15.21
C LEU A 10 -70.05 -15.41 -15.91
N LEU A 11 -69.27 -14.47 -16.49
CA LEU A 11 -67.92 -14.72 -16.91
C LEU A 11 -67.03 -14.62 -15.66
N ALA A 12 -66.59 -15.76 -15.10
CA ALA A 12 -65.57 -15.81 -14.09
C ALA A 12 -64.19 -15.62 -14.76
N ALA A 13 -63.64 -14.43 -14.66
CA ALA A 13 -62.26 -14.18 -15.02
C ALA A 13 -61.36 -14.74 -13.90
N LEU A 14 -60.67 -15.82 -14.20
CA LEU A 14 -59.54 -16.30 -13.38
C LEU A 14 -58.41 -15.29 -13.48
N ILE A 15 -58.18 -14.52 -12.42
CA ILE A 15 -56.97 -13.77 -12.21
C ILE A 15 -55.96 -14.72 -11.54
N LEU A 16 -55.04 -15.29 -12.32
CA LEU A 16 -53.85 -15.89 -11.78
C LEU A 16 -52.94 -14.75 -11.29
N PRO A 17 -52.47 -14.73 -10.05
CA PRO A 17 -51.37 -13.88 -9.66
C PRO A 17 -50.09 -14.44 -10.31
N LEU A 18 -49.52 -13.70 -11.23
CA LEU A 18 -48.14 -13.85 -11.63
C LEU A 18 -47.28 -13.49 -10.40
N LEU A 19 -46.96 -14.50 -9.60
CA LEU A 19 -45.84 -14.43 -8.68
C LEU A 19 -44.62 -14.43 -9.55
N SER A 20 -44.12 -13.22 -9.88
CA SER A 20 -42.75 -13.03 -10.33
C SER A 20 -41.87 -13.50 -9.19
N ASP A 21 -41.30 -14.69 -9.32
CA ASP A 21 -40.14 -15.12 -8.54
C ASP A 21 -39.01 -14.11 -8.78
N CYS A 22 -38.93 -13.09 -7.93
CA CYS A 22 -37.72 -12.35 -7.72
C CYS A 22 -36.79 -13.17 -6.82
N ASN A 23 -36.40 -14.35 -7.26
CA ASN A 23 -35.18 -15.00 -6.85
C ASN A 23 -34.04 -14.43 -7.71
N GLN A 24 -33.70 -13.15 -7.54
CA GLN A 24 -32.37 -12.69 -7.79
C GLN A 24 -31.51 -13.22 -6.66
N SER A 25 -30.77 -14.28 -6.97
CA SER A 25 -29.64 -14.70 -6.14
C SER A 25 -28.73 -13.50 -5.92
N PRO A 26 -28.20 -13.27 -4.70
CA PRO A 26 -27.26 -12.19 -4.39
C PRO A 26 -25.87 -12.37 -5.02
N ASN A 27 -25.72 -13.21 -5.99
CA ASN A 27 -24.51 -13.34 -6.81
C ASN A 27 -24.71 -12.59 -8.15
N GLU A 28 -24.91 -11.29 -8.12
CA GLU A 28 -24.34 -10.47 -9.17
C GLU A 28 -22.83 -10.68 -9.09
N LEU A 29 -22.30 -11.34 -10.11
CA LEU A 29 -20.87 -11.50 -10.37
C LEU A 29 -20.21 -10.11 -10.14
N LYS A 30 -19.61 -9.89 -8.96
CA LYS A 30 -18.66 -8.79 -8.77
C LYS A 30 -17.69 -8.93 -9.95
N THR A 31 -17.73 -8.02 -10.90
CA THR A 31 -16.76 -8.03 -12.01
C THR A 31 -15.40 -8.05 -11.35
N LYS A 32 -14.65 -9.15 -11.56
CA LYS A 32 -13.32 -9.32 -10.96
C LYS A 32 -12.49 -8.11 -11.33
N ILE A 33 -12.23 -7.25 -10.34
CA ILE A 33 -11.43 -6.05 -10.53
C ILE A 33 -10.00 -6.53 -10.78
N ASP A 34 -9.43 -6.11 -11.91
CA ASP A 34 -8.04 -6.40 -12.24
C ASP A 34 -7.14 -5.75 -11.18
N PRO A 35 -6.27 -6.50 -10.50
CA PRO A 35 -5.40 -5.95 -9.46
C PRO A 35 -4.55 -4.77 -9.92
N GLU A 36 -4.15 -4.70 -11.20
CA GLU A 36 -3.42 -3.55 -11.76
C GLU A 36 -4.26 -2.27 -11.85
N SER A 37 -5.59 -2.33 -11.67
CA SER A 37 -6.45 -1.15 -11.60
C SER A 37 -6.51 -0.52 -10.21
N GLU A 38 -6.04 -1.21 -9.18
CA GLU A 38 -6.02 -0.70 -7.81
C GLU A 38 -5.03 0.46 -7.65
N ILE A 39 -5.34 1.33 -6.70
CA ILE A 39 -4.49 2.42 -6.24
C ILE A 39 -4.42 2.31 -4.72
N PHE A 40 -3.27 1.86 -4.24
CA PHE A 40 -3.05 1.67 -2.81
C PHE A 40 -2.66 2.98 -2.14
N TYR A 41 -3.10 3.12 -0.89
CA TYR A 41 -2.67 4.18 0.01
C TYR A 41 -2.18 3.56 1.31
N HIS A 42 -0.90 3.76 1.63
CA HIS A 42 -0.26 3.20 2.80
C HIS A 42 -0.38 4.18 3.96
N VAL A 43 -1.16 3.81 4.95
CA VAL A 43 -1.43 4.63 6.14
C VAL A 43 -0.61 4.15 7.32
N PHE A 44 0.08 5.07 7.98
CA PHE A 44 0.54 4.89 9.36
C PHE A 44 -0.58 5.45 10.26
N GLN A 45 -1.51 4.58 10.69
CA GLN A 45 -2.78 5.02 11.28
C GLN A 45 -2.60 5.87 12.54
N ARG A 46 -1.58 5.60 13.36
CA ARG A 46 -1.24 6.40 14.55
C ARG A 46 -1.00 7.88 14.24
N SER A 47 -0.55 8.17 13.02
CA SER A 47 -0.20 9.51 12.55
C SER A 47 -1.25 10.13 11.61
N PHE A 48 -2.36 9.44 11.33
CA PHE A 48 -3.24 9.87 10.26
C PHE A 48 -4.29 10.88 10.74
N TYR A 49 -5.16 10.50 11.69
CA TYR A 49 -6.16 11.42 12.24
C TYR A 49 -6.61 10.99 13.63
N ASP A 50 -6.55 11.90 14.58
CA ASP A 50 -6.99 11.74 15.96
C ASP A 50 -8.49 12.08 16.06
N SER A 51 -9.34 11.08 16.35
CA SER A 51 -10.79 11.29 16.43
C SER A 51 -11.30 11.66 17.82
N ASN A 52 -10.50 11.43 18.86
CA ASN A 52 -10.94 11.50 20.26
C ASN A 52 -10.22 12.59 21.09
N GLY A 53 -9.14 13.18 20.55
CA GLY A 53 -8.38 14.27 21.16
C GLY A 53 -7.28 13.81 22.12
N ASP A 54 -6.84 12.55 22.03
CA ASP A 54 -5.72 12.00 22.82
C ASP A 54 -4.36 12.10 22.14
N HIS A 55 -4.33 12.74 20.98
CA HIS A 55 -3.20 12.89 20.07
C HIS A 55 -2.78 11.65 19.28
N HIS A 56 -3.39 10.50 19.46
CA HIS A 56 -3.13 9.31 18.66
C HIS A 56 -4.13 9.21 17.50
N GLY A 57 -3.63 8.95 16.31
CA GLY A 57 -4.49 8.56 15.19
C GLY A 57 -5.09 7.19 15.44
N ASP A 58 -6.37 7.04 15.13
CA ASP A 58 -7.15 5.86 15.48
C ASP A 58 -8.04 5.37 14.31
N LEU A 59 -8.69 4.20 14.48
CA LEU A 59 -9.54 3.59 13.46
C LEU A 59 -10.75 4.45 13.11
N LYS A 60 -11.36 5.13 14.08
CA LYS A 60 -12.45 6.08 13.84
C LYS A 60 -11.97 7.31 13.08
N GLY A 61 -10.76 7.77 13.38
CA GLY A 61 -10.11 8.86 12.65
C GLY A 61 -9.87 8.49 11.19
N LEU A 62 -9.36 7.29 10.92
CA LEU A 62 -9.24 6.79 9.56
C LEU A 62 -10.61 6.72 8.88
N GLN A 63 -11.64 6.19 9.57
CA GLN A 63 -13.00 6.14 9.04
C GLN A 63 -13.55 7.53 8.70
N GLN A 64 -13.33 8.54 9.53
CA GLN A 64 -13.73 9.92 9.26
C GLN A 64 -13.03 10.53 8.04
N LYS A 65 -11.89 9.97 7.60
CA LYS A 65 -11.10 10.44 6.45
C LYS A 65 -11.30 9.61 5.18
N LEU A 66 -12.23 8.66 5.17
CA LEU A 66 -12.53 7.87 3.96
C LEU A 66 -13.03 8.74 2.80
N ASP A 67 -13.75 9.83 3.06
CA ASP A 67 -14.15 10.79 2.02
C ASP A 67 -12.95 11.43 1.33
N TYR A 68 -11.90 11.77 2.09
CA TYR A 68 -10.65 12.28 1.54
C TYR A 68 -9.96 11.25 0.64
N LEU A 69 -9.83 10.01 1.10
CA LEU A 69 -9.21 8.93 0.34
C LEU A 69 -10.00 8.63 -0.95
N GLN A 70 -11.32 8.63 -0.86
CA GLN A 70 -12.20 8.45 -2.01
C GLN A 70 -12.09 9.62 -3.00
N GLU A 71 -12.02 10.86 -2.51
CA GLU A 71 -11.82 12.06 -3.34
C GLU A 71 -10.47 12.04 -4.05
N LEU A 72 -9.40 11.59 -3.39
CA LEU A 72 -8.09 11.39 -4.00
C LEU A 72 -8.14 10.29 -5.06
N GLY A 73 -9.03 9.31 -4.91
CA GLY A 73 -9.24 8.21 -5.84
C GLY A 73 -8.62 6.89 -5.43
N VAL A 74 -8.25 6.76 -4.15
CA VAL A 74 -7.75 5.52 -3.52
C VAL A 74 -8.80 4.41 -3.62
N THR A 75 -8.34 3.18 -3.88
CA THR A 75 -9.20 1.99 -3.96
C THR A 75 -8.83 0.92 -2.94
N ALA A 76 -7.64 0.97 -2.36
CA ALA A 76 -7.20 0.06 -1.32
C ALA A 76 -6.33 0.78 -0.29
N VAL A 77 -6.52 0.48 0.98
CA VAL A 77 -5.72 1.01 2.08
C VAL A 77 -4.86 -0.11 2.67
N LEU A 78 -3.57 0.14 2.79
CA LEU A 78 -2.64 -0.68 3.56
C LEU A 78 -2.40 0.01 4.91
N MET A 79 -2.77 -0.64 6.01
CA MET A 79 -2.50 -0.17 7.37
C MET A 79 -1.28 -0.89 7.96
N THR A 80 -0.46 -0.19 8.74
CA THR A 80 0.56 -0.82 9.60
C THR A 80 -0.08 -1.70 10.68
N PRO A 81 0.68 -2.55 11.42
CA PRO A 81 0.10 -3.51 12.34
C PRO A 81 -0.84 -2.88 13.38
N LEU A 82 -1.91 -3.62 13.72
CA LEU A 82 -2.91 -3.20 14.70
C LEU A 82 -2.74 -3.84 16.07
N TYR A 83 -1.76 -4.74 16.23
CA TYR A 83 -1.58 -5.48 17.48
C TYR A 83 -1.34 -4.57 18.68
N GLU A 84 -1.79 -5.02 19.87
CA GLU A 84 -1.33 -4.46 21.14
C GLU A 84 0.19 -4.60 21.24
N SER A 85 0.89 -3.49 21.49
CA SER A 85 2.35 -3.43 21.52
C SER A 85 2.86 -2.37 22.52
N ASP A 86 4.11 -2.52 22.97
CA ASP A 86 4.83 -1.49 23.71
C ASP A 86 5.53 -0.48 22.77
N TYR A 87 5.51 -0.74 21.47
CA TYR A 87 6.17 0.09 20.46
C TYR A 87 5.13 0.83 19.62
N TYR A 88 5.36 2.10 19.39
CA TYR A 88 4.41 2.96 18.66
C TYR A 88 4.09 2.49 17.24
N HIS A 89 4.97 1.70 16.64
CA HIS A 89 4.80 1.15 15.30
C HIS A 89 4.08 -0.21 15.26
N ASN A 90 3.88 -0.83 16.41
CA ASN A 90 3.15 -2.10 16.64
C ASN A 90 3.73 -3.34 15.94
N TYR A 91 4.97 -3.32 15.39
CA TYR A 91 5.60 -4.49 14.78
C TYR A 91 6.05 -5.56 15.78
N PHE A 92 6.13 -5.23 17.08
CA PHE A 92 6.51 -6.21 18.12
C PHE A 92 5.34 -6.39 19.10
N PRO A 93 4.48 -7.41 18.88
CA PRO A 93 3.24 -7.55 19.64
C PRO A 93 3.48 -8.02 21.07
N THR A 94 2.68 -7.49 21.99
CA THR A 94 2.38 -8.08 23.29
C THR A 94 1.23 -9.08 23.19
N SER A 95 0.41 -8.99 22.14
CA SER A 95 -0.67 -9.91 21.81
C SER A 95 -1.03 -9.82 20.34
N PHE A 96 -1.06 -10.95 19.62
CA PHE A 96 -1.53 -11.01 18.22
C PHE A 96 -3.05 -10.90 18.09
N GLU A 97 -3.82 -11.13 19.16
CA GLU A 97 -5.28 -11.22 19.10
C GLU A 97 -5.99 -9.92 19.46
N LYS A 98 -5.27 -8.99 20.08
CA LYS A 98 -5.81 -7.73 20.54
C LYS A 98 -5.39 -6.60 19.60
N ILE A 99 -6.34 -5.72 19.33
CA ILE A 99 -6.04 -4.41 18.75
C ILE A 99 -5.49 -3.52 19.85
N ASP A 100 -4.48 -2.72 19.52
CA ASP A 100 -3.93 -1.72 20.42
C ASP A 100 -5.04 -0.79 20.91
N PRO A 101 -5.23 -0.60 22.23
CA PRO A 101 -6.27 0.27 22.77
C PRO A 101 -6.22 1.71 22.26
N GLU A 102 -5.05 2.22 21.88
CA GLU A 102 -4.89 3.55 21.29
C GLU A 102 -5.51 3.65 19.89
N PHE A 103 -5.65 2.52 19.17
CA PHE A 103 -6.35 2.49 17.88
C PHE A 103 -7.86 2.27 18.01
N GLY A 104 -8.33 1.78 19.15
CA GLY A 104 -9.74 1.49 19.39
C GLY A 104 -10.02 0.01 19.60
N SER A 105 -11.21 -0.43 19.27
CA SER A 105 -11.71 -1.78 19.51
C SER A 105 -11.86 -2.60 18.21
N LYS A 106 -12.06 -3.92 18.34
CA LYS A 106 -12.48 -4.76 17.21
C LYS A 106 -13.78 -4.28 16.57
N ALA A 107 -14.71 -3.72 17.35
CA ALA A 107 -15.95 -3.16 16.81
C ALA A 107 -15.66 -1.95 15.91
N ASP A 108 -14.72 -1.09 16.28
CA ASP A 108 -14.29 0.05 15.46
C ASP A 108 -13.60 -0.41 14.18
N TYR A 109 -12.80 -1.48 14.25
CA TYR A 109 -12.18 -2.11 13.08
C TYR A 109 -13.23 -2.63 12.09
N PHE A 110 -14.23 -3.38 12.56
CA PHE A 110 -15.26 -3.92 11.68
C PHE A 110 -16.16 -2.83 11.11
N ALA A 111 -16.43 -1.75 11.88
CA ALA A 111 -17.16 -0.60 11.36
C ALA A 111 -16.40 0.12 10.24
N LEU A 112 -15.09 0.32 10.41
CA LEU A 112 -14.22 0.86 9.36
C LEU A 112 -14.23 -0.02 8.11
N LEU A 113 -14.01 -1.33 8.27
CA LEU A 113 -13.98 -2.30 7.17
C LEU A 113 -15.29 -2.28 6.38
N GLN A 114 -16.42 -2.33 7.07
CA GLN A 114 -17.75 -2.28 6.45
C GLN A 114 -17.97 -0.98 5.66
N ASP A 115 -17.58 0.18 6.22
CA ASP A 115 -17.71 1.47 5.53
C ASP A 115 -16.80 1.50 4.27
N MET A 116 -15.58 0.97 4.36
CA MET A 116 -14.68 0.85 3.21
C MET A 116 -15.30 -0.03 2.11
N HIS A 117 -15.83 -1.20 2.45
CA HIS A 117 -16.48 -2.09 1.49
C HIS A 117 -17.70 -1.44 0.82
N HIS A 118 -18.54 -0.72 1.57
CA HIS A 118 -19.66 0.06 1.01
C HIS A 118 -19.21 1.11 -0.01
N ARG A 119 -18.00 1.64 0.13
CA ARG A 119 -17.38 2.59 -0.81
C ARG A 119 -16.63 1.91 -1.96
N GLY A 120 -16.58 0.58 -1.98
CA GLY A 120 -15.80 -0.20 -2.95
C GLY A 120 -14.29 -0.12 -2.71
N MET A 121 -13.86 0.21 -1.49
CA MET A 121 -12.47 0.26 -1.07
C MET A 121 -12.07 -1.04 -0.36
N LYS A 122 -10.83 -1.47 -0.56
CA LYS A 122 -10.23 -2.65 0.08
C LYS A 122 -9.39 -2.26 1.28
N LEU A 123 -9.31 -3.18 2.25
CA LEU A 123 -8.44 -3.05 3.41
C LEU A 123 -7.41 -4.17 3.44
N ILE A 124 -6.14 -3.79 3.58
CA ILE A 124 -5.01 -4.69 3.71
C ILE A 124 -4.37 -4.46 5.08
N MET A 125 -4.15 -5.53 5.83
CA MET A 125 -3.50 -5.48 7.13
C MET A 125 -2.04 -5.89 7.03
N ASP A 126 -1.17 -5.12 7.65
CA ASP A 126 0.22 -5.51 7.84
C ASP A 126 0.35 -6.53 8.98
N MET A 127 1.12 -7.59 8.74
CA MET A 127 1.26 -8.72 9.65
C MET A 127 2.74 -9.01 9.89
N GLU A 128 3.18 -8.80 11.13
CA GLU A 128 4.46 -9.29 11.63
C GLU A 128 4.18 -10.43 12.63
N ILE A 129 4.76 -11.60 12.39
CA ILE A 129 4.55 -12.79 13.23
C ILE A 129 5.84 -13.48 13.66
N HIS A 130 6.99 -12.93 13.26
CA HIS A 130 8.30 -13.55 13.54
C HIS A 130 8.75 -13.33 14.97
N TYR A 131 8.24 -12.27 15.63
CA TYR A 131 8.75 -11.80 16.90
C TYR A 131 7.65 -11.56 17.93
N VAL A 132 8.01 -11.64 19.20
CA VAL A 132 7.14 -11.27 20.33
C VAL A 132 7.94 -10.51 21.38
N THR A 133 7.29 -9.61 22.11
CA THR A 133 7.93 -8.93 23.25
C THR A 133 7.97 -9.83 24.49
N GLU A 134 8.78 -9.44 25.49
CA GLU A 134 8.81 -10.14 26.79
C GLU A 134 7.49 -10.07 27.58
N LYS A 135 6.54 -9.23 27.14
CA LYS A 135 5.21 -9.14 27.74
C LYS A 135 4.19 -10.08 27.09
N HIS A 136 4.50 -10.64 25.92
CA HIS A 136 3.67 -11.66 25.28
C HIS A 136 3.60 -12.93 26.11
N ASP A 137 2.43 -13.54 26.23
CA ASP A 137 2.22 -14.72 27.09
C ASP A 137 3.17 -15.87 26.77
N TRP A 138 3.54 -16.06 25.51
CA TRP A 138 4.50 -17.10 25.11
C TRP A 138 5.87 -16.89 25.73
N TYR A 139 6.40 -15.66 25.69
CA TYR A 139 7.70 -15.32 26.28
C TYR A 139 7.60 -15.31 27.80
N LYS A 140 6.62 -14.60 28.36
CA LYS A 140 6.44 -14.38 29.79
C LYS A 140 6.34 -15.68 30.59
N ASP A 141 5.61 -16.68 30.07
CA ASP A 141 5.42 -17.96 30.75
C ASP A 141 6.59 -18.94 30.52
N SER A 142 7.26 -18.86 29.33
CA SER A 142 8.32 -19.81 28.98
C SER A 142 9.72 -19.37 29.39
N TYR A 143 9.97 -18.07 29.60
CA TYR A 143 11.31 -17.59 30.01
C TYR A 143 11.72 -18.13 31.37
N LYS A 144 12.87 -18.84 31.44
CA LYS A 144 13.37 -19.57 32.61
C LYS A 144 12.41 -20.67 33.11
N ASN A 145 11.47 -21.11 32.27
CA ASN A 145 10.50 -22.14 32.61
C ASN A 145 10.37 -23.20 31.48
N PRO A 146 11.30 -24.17 31.41
CA PRO A 146 11.24 -25.22 30.40
C PRO A 146 10.02 -26.15 30.50
N SER A 147 9.28 -26.10 31.61
CA SER A 147 8.04 -26.87 31.80
C SER A 147 6.78 -26.14 31.33
N SER A 148 6.91 -24.90 30.86
CA SER A 148 5.81 -24.12 30.27
C SER A 148 5.19 -24.85 29.08
N ALA A 149 3.88 -24.67 28.87
CA ALA A 149 3.19 -25.09 27.66
C ALA A 149 3.69 -24.35 26.40
N TYR A 150 4.35 -23.21 26.58
CA TYR A 150 4.93 -22.36 25.55
C TYR A 150 6.46 -22.46 25.47
N SER A 151 7.08 -23.45 26.12
CA SER A 151 8.54 -23.58 26.22
C SER A 151 9.25 -23.73 24.88
N ASP A 152 8.50 -24.17 23.85
CA ASP A 152 8.94 -24.38 22.46
C ASP A 152 8.28 -23.42 21.45
N TYR A 153 7.59 -22.37 21.92
CA TYR A 153 6.96 -21.36 21.04
C TYR A 153 7.91 -20.18 20.75
N VAL A 154 8.82 -19.90 21.68
CA VAL A 154 9.89 -18.91 21.56
C VAL A 154 11.20 -19.67 21.40
N VAL A 155 12.06 -19.19 20.51
CA VAL A 155 13.37 -19.80 20.27
C VAL A 155 14.33 -19.46 21.40
N TYR A 156 14.93 -20.49 22.01
CA TYR A 156 15.96 -20.35 23.05
C TYR A 156 17.27 -21.04 22.63
N ASN A 157 18.41 -20.36 22.85
CA ASN A 157 19.75 -20.88 22.50
C ASN A 157 20.40 -21.69 23.60
N GLY A 158 19.99 -21.49 24.85
CA GLY A 158 20.58 -22.10 26.03
C GLY A 158 19.61 -22.99 26.79
N PRO A 159 20.14 -23.84 27.73
CA PRO A 159 19.31 -24.69 28.55
C PRO A 159 18.46 -23.85 29.51
N GLY A 160 17.29 -24.36 29.88
CA GLY A 160 16.43 -23.72 30.87
C GLY A 160 15.71 -22.47 30.38
N ASN A 161 15.60 -22.26 29.06
CA ASN A 161 14.95 -21.12 28.45
C ASN A 161 15.47 -19.76 28.92
N THR A 162 16.80 -19.64 29.10
CA THR A 162 17.43 -18.43 29.67
C THR A 162 17.95 -17.47 28.62
N GLU A 163 18.17 -17.94 27.40
CA GLU A 163 18.79 -17.19 26.29
C GLU A 163 17.88 -17.15 25.08
N PRO A 164 16.90 -16.21 25.01
CA PRO A 164 16.04 -16.05 23.84
C PRO A 164 16.86 -15.74 22.59
N GLU A 165 16.41 -16.24 21.44
CA GLU A 165 17.01 -15.87 20.17
C GLU A 165 16.76 -14.40 19.89
N THR A 166 17.80 -13.73 19.38
CA THR A 166 17.75 -12.34 18.94
C THR A 166 16.86 -12.17 17.70
N ILE A 167 16.39 -10.97 17.49
CA ILE A 167 15.66 -10.59 16.27
C ILE A 167 16.63 -10.07 15.19
N VAL A 168 16.10 -9.51 14.12
CA VAL A 168 16.87 -8.87 13.05
C VAL A 168 17.96 -7.95 13.60
N PHE A 169 19.10 -7.86 12.93
CA PHE A 169 20.31 -7.14 13.35
C PHE A 169 20.92 -7.63 14.68
N ASN A 170 20.59 -8.85 15.12
CA ASN A 170 21.01 -9.43 16.40
C ASN A 170 20.59 -8.62 17.63
N LEU A 171 19.46 -7.92 17.54
CA LEU A 171 18.93 -7.16 18.65
C LEU A 171 18.26 -8.09 19.68
N THR A 172 18.40 -7.77 20.96
CA THR A 172 17.73 -8.45 22.08
C THR A 172 16.49 -7.68 22.56
N GLY A 173 16.25 -6.52 22.00
CA GLY A 173 15.20 -5.58 22.32
C GLY A 173 15.56 -4.18 21.83
N LEU A 174 14.65 -3.25 21.98
CA LEU A 174 14.81 -1.86 21.61
C LEU A 174 14.35 -0.95 22.75
N GLU A 175 14.88 0.25 22.78
CA GLU A 175 14.36 1.33 23.60
C GLU A 175 13.25 2.04 22.82
N SER A 176 12.05 2.06 23.38
CA SER A 176 10.91 2.78 22.81
C SER A 176 11.13 4.30 22.90
N TYR A 177 10.37 5.05 22.11
CA TYR A 177 10.44 6.51 22.08
C TYR A 177 10.15 7.19 23.45
N ASP A 178 9.49 6.50 24.37
CA ASP A 178 9.25 6.94 25.74
C ASP A 178 10.40 6.61 26.72
N GLY A 179 11.49 5.99 26.24
CA GLY A 179 12.66 5.57 27.01
C GLY A 179 12.50 4.20 27.69
N THR A 180 11.42 3.48 27.45
CA THR A 180 11.22 2.14 27.99
C THR A 180 11.93 1.10 27.12
N PHE A 181 12.86 0.33 27.71
CA PHE A 181 13.48 -0.80 27.00
C PHE A 181 12.63 -2.05 27.19
N THR A 182 12.24 -2.67 26.07
CA THR A 182 11.51 -3.95 26.07
C THR A 182 12.29 -5.00 25.29
N LYS A 183 12.44 -6.21 25.86
CA LYS A 183 13.06 -7.34 25.18
C LYS A 183 12.13 -7.92 24.13
N ILE A 184 12.73 -8.43 23.06
CA ILE A 184 12.04 -9.04 21.94
C ILE A 184 12.72 -10.40 21.68
N ALA A 185 11.95 -11.39 21.25
CA ALA A 185 12.45 -12.72 20.93
C ALA A 185 11.80 -13.28 19.68
N THR A 186 12.53 -14.13 18.97
CA THR A 186 12.07 -14.83 17.77
C THR A 186 11.10 -15.96 18.14
N THR A 187 9.98 -16.06 17.43
CA THR A 187 9.01 -17.16 17.53
C THR A 187 9.47 -18.38 16.73
N ASP A 188 9.14 -19.59 17.18
CA ASP A 188 9.49 -20.81 16.46
C ASP A 188 8.47 -21.14 15.36
N LEU A 189 8.70 -20.65 14.15
CA LEU A 189 7.82 -20.90 13.00
C LEU A 189 7.85 -22.36 12.51
N TYR A 190 8.81 -23.18 12.95
CA TYR A 190 8.81 -24.61 12.65
C TYR A 190 7.95 -25.42 13.63
N ASN A 191 7.63 -24.85 14.79
CA ASN A 191 6.75 -25.49 15.75
C ASN A 191 5.32 -25.60 15.18
N GLU A 192 4.78 -26.82 15.13
CA GLU A 192 3.46 -27.07 14.54
C GLU A 192 2.32 -26.32 15.25
N LYS A 193 2.42 -26.11 16.57
CA LYS A 193 1.39 -25.39 17.34
C LYS A 193 1.46 -23.89 17.05
N VAL A 194 2.66 -23.30 16.95
CA VAL A 194 2.87 -21.90 16.55
C VAL A 194 2.36 -21.69 15.13
N ARG A 195 2.70 -22.59 14.21
CA ARG A 195 2.22 -22.55 12.84
C ARG A 195 0.70 -22.62 12.74
N LYS A 196 0.08 -23.56 13.49
CA LYS A 196 -1.37 -23.66 13.55
C LYS A 196 -2.01 -22.39 14.12
N TYR A 197 -1.43 -21.83 15.18
CA TYR A 197 -1.94 -20.59 15.78
C TYR A 197 -1.93 -19.45 14.76
N HIS A 198 -0.82 -19.24 14.04
CA HIS A 198 -0.77 -18.20 13.01
C HIS A 198 -1.75 -18.47 11.85
N TYR A 199 -1.89 -19.73 11.41
CA TYR A 199 -2.89 -20.09 10.40
C TYR A 199 -4.30 -19.75 10.84
N ASP A 200 -4.66 -20.04 12.09
CA ASP A 200 -5.97 -19.71 12.65
C ASP A 200 -6.16 -18.19 12.82
N LEU A 201 -5.09 -17.45 13.15
CA LEU A 201 -5.09 -15.99 13.24
C LEU A 201 -5.38 -15.33 11.88
N PHE A 202 -4.69 -15.75 10.82
CA PHE A 202 -4.95 -15.23 9.47
C PHE A 202 -6.36 -15.55 8.98
N LYS A 203 -6.84 -16.78 9.22
CA LYS A 203 -8.20 -17.21 8.87
C LYS A 203 -9.27 -16.40 9.61
N TYR A 204 -9.02 -16.06 10.87
CA TYR A 204 -9.93 -15.22 11.65
C TYR A 204 -10.16 -13.86 10.99
N TRP A 205 -9.14 -13.23 10.45
CA TRP A 205 -9.30 -11.92 9.81
C TRP A 205 -10.01 -11.99 8.44
N ILE A 206 -10.01 -13.16 7.77
CA ILE A 206 -10.69 -13.36 6.48
C ILE A 206 -12.20 -13.65 6.68
N ASP A 207 -12.55 -14.38 7.73
CA ASP A 207 -13.92 -14.78 8.05
C ASP A 207 -14.04 -14.85 9.59
N PRO A 208 -14.23 -13.69 10.26
CA PRO A 208 -14.14 -13.60 11.72
C PRO A 208 -15.26 -14.31 12.46
N ASN A 209 -16.43 -14.44 11.86
CA ASN A 209 -17.60 -15.10 12.43
C ASN A 209 -17.81 -16.54 11.92
N LYS A 210 -17.00 -16.96 10.91
CA LYS A 210 -17.01 -18.31 10.29
C LYS A 210 -18.34 -18.66 9.63
N ASP A 211 -19.02 -17.67 9.05
CA ASP A 211 -20.28 -17.88 8.34
C ASP A 211 -20.11 -18.07 6.82
N GLY A 212 -18.87 -17.93 6.32
CA GLY A 212 -18.53 -18.05 4.91
C GLY A 212 -18.86 -16.79 4.09
N ASN A 213 -19.34 -15.72 4.73
CA ASN A 213 -19.51 -14.42 4.10
C ASN A 213 -18.22 -13.62 4.25
N LEU A 214 -17.55 -13.30 3.16
CA LEU A 214 -16.28 -12.57 3.17
C LEU A 214 -16.44 -11.04 3.14
N GLU A 215 -17.66 -10.52 3.19
CA GLU A 215 -17.94 -9.07 3.22
C GLU A 215 -17.55 -8.42 4.55
N ASP A 216 -17.44 -9.20 5.63
CA ASP A 216 -16.97 -8.76 6.94
C ASP A 216 -15.50 -9.13 7.22
N GLY A 217 -14.83 -9.73 6.22
CA GLY A 217 -13.44 -10.12 6.25
C GLY A 217 -12.52 -9.15 5.54
N ILE A 218 -11.22 -9.25 5.86
CA ILE A 218 -10.17 -8.45 5.23
C ILE A 218 -9.91 -8.88 3.78
N ASP A 219 -9.48 -7.92 2.93
CA ASP A 219 -9.20 -8.16 1.51
C ASP A 219 -7.77 -8.67 1.26
N GLY A 220 -6.88 -8.57 2.24
CA GLY A 220 -5.52 -9.04 2.07
C GLY A 220 -4.59 -8.75 3.24
N PHE A 221 -3.37 -9.24 3.08
CA PHE A 221 -2.29 -9.06 4.05
C PHE A 221 -1.02 -8.58 3.37
N ARG A 222 -0.29 -7.70 4.03
CA ARG A 222 1.13 -7.46 3.78
C ARG A 222 1.90 -8.18 4.87
N ILE A 223 2.87 -9.00 4.46
CA ILE A 223 3.75 -9.69 5.40
C ILE A 223 5.00 -8.86 5.54
N ASP A 224 5.23 -8.39 6.77
CA ASP A 224 6.43 -7.69 7.16
C ASP A 224 7.63 -8.61 7.08
N HIS A 225 8.76 -8.09 6.65
CA HIS A 225 10.06 -8.76 6.73
C HIS A 225 10.04 -10.23 6.28
N ILE A 226 9.26 -10.56 5.22
CA ILE A 226 9.15 -11.94 4.75
C ILE A 226 10.50 -12.41 4.17
N MET A 227 11.00 -13.54 4.66
CA MET A 227 12.31 -14.10 4.33
C MET A 227 12.23 -15.61 4.10
N ASP A 228 13.16 -16.13 3.30
CA ASP A 228 13.35 -17.57 3.15
C ASP A 228 14.28 -18.15 4.23
N ASP A 229 15.23 -17.36 4.71
CA ASP A 229 16.10 -17.63 5.88
C ASP A 229 15.92 -16.46 6.86
N LEU A 230 15.15 -16.68 7.92
CA LEU A 230 14.83 -15.63 8.88
C LEU A 230 16.09 -15.03 9.48
N ASP A 231 16.23 -13.72 9.34
CA ASP A 231 17.37 -12.92 9.83
C ASP A 231 18.74 -13.36 9.29
N TRP A 232 18.77 -14.16 8.21
CA TRP A 232 19.98 -14.76 7.61
C TRP A 232 20.83 -15.58 8.62
N LYS A 233 20.18 -16.19 9.59
CA LYS A 233 20.85 -16.94 10.68
C LYS A 233 21.05 -18.44 10.37
N GLY A 234 20.46 -18.95 9.27
CA GLY A 234 20.51 -20.37 8.92
C GLY A 234 19.73 -21.29 9.87
N LYS A 235 18.90 -20.73 10.74
CA LYS A 235 18.04 -21.49 11.67
C LYS A 235 16.68 -21.84 11.09
N PHE A 236 16.06 -20.88 10.42
CA PHE A 236 14.76 -21.05 9.77
C PHE A 236 14.93 -20.80 8.29
N THR A 237 15.24 -21.85 7.52
CA THR A 237 15.52 -21.77 6.09
C THR A 237 14.41 -22.43 5.26
N GLY A 238 14.15 -21.95 4.05
CA GLY A 238 13.07 -22.48 3.21
C GLY A 238 11.68 -22.09 3.69
N LEU A 239 11.54 -20.98 4.43
CA LEU A 239 10.26 -20.52 4.97
C LEU A 239 9.28 -20.17 3.85
N LEU A 240 9.73 -19.63 2.73
CA LEU A 240 8.84 -19.31 1.60
C LEU A 240 8.08 -20.54 1.14
N ALA A 241 8.77 -21.67 0.95
CA ALA A 241 8.17 -22.90 0.45
C ALA A 241 7.46 -23.72 1.55
N ASN A 242 7.99 -23.72 2.78
CA ASN A 242 7.57 -24.66 3.83
C ASN A 242 6.62 -24.07 4.86
N PHE A 243 6.56 -22.75 4.98
CA PHE A 243 5.64 -22.06 5.89
C PHE A 243 4.66 -21.17 5.13
N TRP A 244 5.15 -20.21 4.34
CA TRP A 244 4.31 -19.18 3.73
C TRP A 244 3.42 -19.71 2.60
N LYS A 245 3.97 -20.46 1.65
CA LYS A 245 3.19 -21.01 0.53
C LYS A 245 2.06 -21.92 0.97
N PRO A 246 2.26 -22.89 1.91
CA PRO A 246 1.16 -23.67 2.48
C PRO A 246 0.09 -22.81 3.16
N LEU A 247 0.47 -21.83 3.96
CA LEU A 247 -0.47 -20.88 4.57
C LEU A 247 -1.30 -20.16 3.50
N PHE A 248 -0.63 -19.55 2.53
CA PHE A 248 -1.33 -18.80 1.47
C PHE A 248 -2.25 -19.67 0.62
N THR A 249 -1.90 -20.94 0.43
CA THR A 249 -2.76 -21.92 -0.25
C THR A 249 -4.05 -22.16 0.54
N GLU A 250 -3.97 -22.34 1.87
CA GLU A 250 -5.14 -22.48 2.72
C GLU A 250 -5.99 -21.21 2.76
N LEU A 251 -5.36 -20.03 2.82
CA LEU A 251 -6.09 -18.76 2.86
C LEU A 251 -6.83 -18.49 1.53
N ARG A 252 -6.20 -18.80 0.38
CA ARG A 252 -6.87 -18.69 -0.92
C ARG A 252 -7.96 -19.71 -1.15
N ALA A 253 -7.96 -20.84 -0.44
CA ALA A 253 -9.08 -21.77 -0.47
C ALA A 253 -10.32 -21.17 0.21
N ILE A 254 -10.14 -20.23 1.16
CA ILE A 254 -11.24 -19.47 1.78
C ILE A 254 -11.62 -18.28 0.89
N ASN A 255 -10.62 -17.45 0.52
CA ASN A 255 -10.81 -16.28 -0.32
C ASN A 255 -9.86 -16.31 -1.52
N PRO A 256 -10.32 -16.73 -2.73
CA PRO A 256 -9.49 -16.81 -3.93
C PRO A 256 -8.96 -15.46 -4.42
N ASP A 257 -9.61 -14.36 -4.06
CA ASP A 257 -9.24 -13.00 -4.47
C ASP A 257 -8.37 -12.28 -3.44
N LEU A 258 -7.92 -13.00 -2.39
CA LEU A 258 -7.09 -12.46 -1.32
C LEU A 258 -5.78 -11.86 -1.85
N ILE A 259 -5.52 -10.62 -1.50
CA ILE A 259 -4.29 -9.92 -1.84
C ILE A 259 -3.19 -10.30 -0.84
N LEU A 260 -2.09 -10.86 -1.32
CA LEU A 260 -0.95 -11.27 -0.49
C LEU A 260 0.29 -10.50 -0.95
N ILE A 261 0.72 -9.57 -0.13
CA ILE A 261 1.86 -8.68 -0.38
C ILE A 261 3.03 -9.15 0.48
N GLY A 262 4.21 -9.31 -0.10
CA GLY A 262 5.43 -9.57 0.65
C GLY A 262 6.34 -8.36 0.65
N GLU A 263 6.84 -7.97 1.83
CA GLU A 263 7.99 -7.11 1.89
C GLU A 263 9.26 -7.95 1.83
N GLN A 264 9.95 -7.89 0.69
CA GLN A 264 11.22 -8.60 0.53
C GLN A 264 12.28 -7.95 1.43
N ALA A 265 12.76 -8.65 2.46
CA ALA A 265 13.78 -8.14 3.38
C ALA A 265 15.12 -7.87 2.69
N ASP A 266 15.40 -8.53 1.56
CA ASP A 266 16.60 -8.34 0.74
C ASP A 266 16.49 -7.20 -0.29
N TRP A 267 15.34 -6.53 -0.37
CA TRP A 267 15.03 -5.46 -1.32
C TRP A 267 15.30 -5.83 -2.78
N SER A 268 15.17 -7.12 -3.09
CA SER A 268 15.33 -7.67 -4.44
C SER A 268 14.13 -7.38 -5.35
N TYR A 269 14.19 -7.87 -6.58
CA TYR A 269 13.07 -7.82 -7.53
C TYR A 269 11.91 -8.78 -7.18
N GLY A 270 12.08 -9.64 -6.18
CA GLY A 270 11.03 -10.50 -5.65
C GLY A 270 10.76 -11.79 -6.43
N ALA A 271 11.64 -12.22 -7.35
CA ALA A 271 11.42 -13.42 -8.15
C ALA A 271 11.16 -14.68 -7.29
N ASP A 272 12.00 -14.94 -6.30
CA ASP A 272 11.87 -16.08 -5.38
C ASP A 272 10.57 -16.01 -4.55
N TYR A 273 10.16 -14.82 -4.19
CA TYR A 273 8.93 -14.58 -3.41
C TYR A 273 7.68 -14.92 -4.21
N PHE A 274 7.70 -14.68 -5.51
CA PHE A 274 6.63 -15.12 -6.40
C PHE A 274 6.67 -16.63 -6.62
N GLU A 275 7.84 -17.22 -6.90
CA GLU A 275 7.99 -18.62 -7.28
C GLU A 275 7.85 -19.56 -6.07
N LYS A 276 8.64 -19.32 -5.02
CA LYS A 276 8.69 -20.19 -3.84
C LYS A 276 7.59 -19.87 -2.84
N GLY A 277 7.31 -18.56 -2.61
CA GLY A 277 6.32 -18.08 -1.65
C GLY A 277 4.89 -18.00 -2.19
N ASP A 278 4.72 -17.99 -3.52
CA ASP A 278 3.43 -17.79 -4.19
C ASP A 278 2.70 -16.49 -3.82
N LEU A 279 3.45 -15.44 -3.46
CA LEU A 279 2.87 -14.11 -3.23
C LEU A 279 2.18 -13.57 -4.49
N SER A 280 1.16 -12.75 -4.32
CA SER A 280 0.50 -12.05 -5.42
C SER A 280 1.19 -10.73 -5.77
N HIS A 281 1.75 -10.06 -4.75
CA HIS A 281 2.40 -8.76 -4.88
C HIS A 281 3.72 -8.73 -4.10
N VAL A 282 4.68 -7.96 -4.61
CA VAL A 282 5.92 -7.59 -3.91
C VAL A 282 6.25 -6.12 -4.20
N PHE A 283 7.10 -5.50 -3.39
CA PHE A 283 7.50 -4.11 -3.59
C PHE A 283 8.61 -3.98 -4.65
N ALA A 284 8.50 -2.99 -5.53
CA ALA A 284 9.50 -2.71 -6.56
C ALA A 284 10.71 -1.94 -6.00
N PHE A 285 11.40 -2.48 -4.99
CA PHE A 285 12.50 -1.82 -4.29
C PHE A 285 13.62 -1.31 -5.21
N PRO A 286 14.14 -2.11 -6.18
CA PRO A 286 15.21 -1.62 -7.05
C PRO A 286 14.78 -0.43 -7.92
N LEU A 287 13.50 -0.40 -8.33
CA LEU A 287 12.94 0.72 -9.10
C LEU A 287 12.73 1.94 -8.21
N SER A 288 12.22 1.77 -6.99
CA SER A 288 12.09 2.84 -6.01
C SER A 288 13.44 3.53 -5.74
N GLN A 289 14.49 2.74 -5.50
CA GLN A 289 15.84 3.26 -5.30
C GLN A 289 16.36 4.06 -6.52
N ALA A 290 16.08 3.60 -7.74
CA ALA A 290 16.46 4.32 -8.96
C ALA A 290 15.70 5.65 -9.10
N ILE A 291 14.40 5.67 -8.83
CA ILE A 291 13.60 6.92 -8.84
C ILE A 291 14.18 7.91 -7.83
N ARG A 292 14.53 7.46 -6.63
CA ARG A 292 15.11 8.29 -5.56
C ARG A 292 16.44 8.93 -5.97
N LYS A 293 17.27 8.24 -6.77
CA LYS A 293 18.52 8.81 -7.33
C LYS A 293 18.28 9.83 -8.43
N PHE A 294 17.08 9.83 -9.04
CA PHE A 294 16.70 10.76 -10.10
C PHE A 294 17.57 10.68 -11.36
N GLU A 295 17.95 9.48 -11.77
CA GLU A 295 18.78 9.22 -12.96
C GLU A 295 17.99 8.46 -14.03
N ALA A 296 17.71 9.12 -15.18
CA ALA A 296 16.82 8.59 -16.21
C ALA A 296 17.22 7.19 -16.72
N GLY A 297 18.50 6.97 -16.99
CA GLY A 297 19.00 5.69 -17.49
C GLY A 297 18.85 4.57 -16.45
N GLU A 298 19.10 4.85 -15.17
CA GLU A 298 18.93 3.88 -14.10
C GLU A 298 17.44 3.54 -13.89
N ILE A 299 16.56 4.55 -13.87
CA ILE A 299 15.11 4.36 -13.75
C ILE A 299 14.58 3.46 -14.87
N GLN A 300 14.94 3.74 -16.13
CA GLN A 300 14.51 2.92 -17.26
C GLN A 300 14.99 1.47 -17.15
N ASN A 301 16.28 1.27 -16.85
CA ASN A 301 16.86 -0.06 -16.73
C ASN A 301 16.21 -0.85 -15.58
N LYS A 302 15.95 -0.20 -14.44
CA LYS A 302 15.29 -0.84 -13.30
C LYS A 302 13.81 -1.14 -13.59
N ALA A 303 13.10 -0.24 -14.29
CA ALA A 303 11.73 -0.50 -14.73
C ALA A 303 11.66 -1.72 -15.67
N ASP A 304 12.53 -1.78 -16.69
CA ASP A 304 12.59 -2.90 -17.63
C ASP A 304 12.86 -4.23 -16.90
N THR A 305 13.85 -4.25 -15.99
CA THR A 305 14.19 -5.46 -15.22
C THR A 305 13.05 -5.86 -14.28
N THR A 306 12.48 -4.93 -13.54
CA THR A 306 11.35 -5.18 -12.63
C THR A 306 10.20 -5.87 -13.36
N LEU A 307 9.85 -5.38 -14.54
CA LEU A 307 8.75 -5.92 -15.32
C LEU A 307 9.09 -7.25 -16.00
N LEU A 308 10.35 -7.43 -16.43
CA LEU A 308 10.83 -8.66 -17.05
C LEU A 308 10.77 -9.86 -16.07
N VAL A 309 11.13 -9.63 -14.80
CA VAL A 309 11.16 -10.70 -13.79
C VAL A 309 9.81 -10.96 -13.13
N THR A 310 8.80 -10.12 -13.39
CA THR A 310 7.47 -10.29 -12.81
C THR A 310 6.67 -11.32 -13.60
N PRO A 311 6.29 -12.47 -13.01
CA PRO A 311 5.51 -13.48 -13.70
C PRO A 311 4.10 -12.98 -14.08
N ASN A 312 3.50 -13.57 -15.10
CA ASN A 312 2.12 -13.29 -15.48
C ASN A 312 1.16 -13.54 -14.31
N GLY A 313 0.26 -12.61 -14.04
CA GLY A 313 -0.70 -12.67 -12.93
C GLY A 313 -0.10 -12.35 -11.56
N LYS A 314 1.15 -11.91 -11.51
CA LYS A 314 1.82 -11.36 -10.33
C LYS A 314 2.08 -9.87 -10.54
N HIS A 315 2.25 -9.11 -9.45
CA HIS A 315 2.28 -7.66 -9.52
C HIS A 315 3.41 -7.06 -8.69
N GLN A 316 4.01 -6.00 -9.21
CA GLN A 316 4.93 -5.14 -8.46
C GLN A 316 4.16 -3.95 -7.90
N LEU A 317 4.33 -3.66 -6.62
CA LEU A 317 3.89 -2.40 -6.03
C LEU A 317 4.91 -1.30 -6.37
N ILE A 318 4.51 -0.37 -7.21
CA ILE A 318 5.35 0.77 -7.58
C ILE A 318 5.21 1.83 -6.50
N PHE A 319 6.31 2.20 -5.86
CA PHE A 319 6.34 3.15 -4.76
C PHE A 319 7.61 4.02 -4.81
N VAL A 320 7.61 5.13 -4.11
CA VAL A 320 8.76 6.03 -4.02
C VAL A 320 9.22 6.26 -2.58
N GLU A 321 8.34 6.02 -1.61
CA GLU A 321 8.63 6.07 -0.18
C GLU A 321 7.70 5.16 0.62
N ASN A 322 8.09 4.79 1.83
CA ASN A 322 7.28 4.10 2.82
C ASN A 322 7.68 4.55 4.23
N HIS A 323 7.15 3.88 5.26
CA HIS A 323 7.41 4.22 6.66
C HIS A 323 8.84 3.90 7.15
N ASP A 324 9.65 3.17 6.37
CA ASP A 324 11.04 2.77 6.68
C ASP A 324 12.08 3.53 5.86
N MET A 325 11.64 4.43 4.99
CA MET A 325 12.52 5.21 4.11
C MET A 325 12.32 6.70 4.36
N SER A 326 13.39 7.49 4.21
CA SER A 326 13.24 8.95 4.21
C SER A 326 12.22 9.40 3.18
N ARG A 327 11.43 10.40 3.51
CA ARG A 327 10.45 10.99 2.58
C ARG A 327 11.14 11.48 1.31
N ILE A 328 10.54 11.22 0.15
CA ILE A 328 11.11 11.65 -1.15
C ILE A 328 11.23 13.17 -1.22
N ALA A 329 10.33 13.90 -0.57
CA ALA A 329 10.40 15.36 -0.50
C ALA A 329 11.67 15.84 0.23
N THR A 330 12.12 15.13 1.26
CA THR A 330 13.41 15.43 1.92
C THR A 330 14.59 15.21 0.98
N GLU A 331 14.61 14.10 0.26
CA GLU A 331 15.71 13.78 -0.66
C GLU A 331 15.77 14.75 -1.85
N TYR A 332 14.63 15.16 -2.35
CA TYR A 332 14.53 16.14 -3.43
C TYR A 332 14.54 17.59 -2.95
N LYS A 333 14.81 17.83 -1.64
CA LYS A 333 14.88 19.16 -1.03
C LYS A 333 13.63 19.99 -1.33
N SER A 334 12.48 19.38 -1.20
CA SER A 334 11.15 19.95 -1.47
C SER A 334 10.99 20.57 -2.87
N ASN A 335 11.75 20.08 -3.85
CA ASN A 335 11.60 20.51 -5.24
C ASN A 335 10.32 19.94 -5.83
N THR A 336 9.26 20.73 -5.87
CA THR A 336 7.92 20.33 -6.33
C THR A 336 7.93 19.76 -7.75
N ALA A 337 8.78 20.28 -8.65
CA ALA A 337 8.85 19.76 -10.02
C ALA A 337 9.39 18.31 -10.03
N LYS A 338 10.42 18.01 -9.23
CA LYS A 338 10.92 16.63 -9.07
C LYS A 338 9.90 15.72 -8.39
N LEU A 339 9.15 16.22 -7.40
CA LEU A 339 8.08 15.48 -6.76
C LEU A 339 6.96 15.10 -7.74
N LYS A 340 6.60 16.00 -8.65
CA LYS A 340 5.66 15.72 -9.75
C LYS A 340 6.17 14.62 -10.68
N ILE A 341 7.47 14.57 -10.98
CA ILE A 341 8.07 13.48 -11.76
C ILE A 341 8.00 12.16 -10.99
N ALA A 342 8.35 12.14 -9.70
CA ALA A 342 8.22 10.94 -8.87
C ALA A 342 6.77 10.42 -8.85
N ALA A 343 5.78 11.31 -8.70
CA ALA A 343 4.37 10.97 -8.78
C ALA A 343 3.99 10.36 -10.15
N ALA A 344 4.50 10.94 -11.23
CA ALA A 344 4.25 10.42 -12.58
C ALA A 344 4.85 9.02 -12.78
N LEU A 345 6.07 8.77 -12.32
CA LEU A 345 6.70 7.45 -12.37
C LEU A 345 5.93 6.44 -11.51
N ASN A 346 5.52 6.83 -10.31
CA ASN A 346 4.70 5.99 -9.42
C ASN A 346 3.38 5.55 -10.07
N LEU A 347 2.67 6.46 -10.75
CA LEU A 347 1.31 6.26 -11.23
C LEU A 347 1.21 5.80 -12.69
N LEU A 348 2.20 6.06 -13.55
CA LEU A 348 2.13 5.78 -14.99
C LEU A 348 2.90 4.54 -15.42
N LEU A 349 3.93 4.11 -14.67
CA LEU A 349 4.61 2.84 -14.94
C LEU A 349 3.67 1.65 -14.77
N LYS A 350 4.01 0.52 -15.39
CA LYS A 350 3.26 -0.72 -15.21
C LYS A 350 3.50 -1.26 -13.78
N GLY A 351 2.44 -1.79 -13.19
CA GLY A 351 2.37 -2.29 -11.82
C GLY A 351 1.24 -1.59 -11.05
N VAL A 352 1.13 -1.89 -9.79
CA VAL A 352 0.11 -1.33 -8.88
C VAL A 352 0.73 -0.18 -8.09
N PRO A 353 0.27 1.06 -8.24
CA PRO A 353 0.83 2.17 -7.49
C PRO A 353 0.42 2.10 -6.02
N ILE A 354 1.37 2.42 -5.14
CA ILE A 354 1.11 2.64 -3.72
C ILE A 354 1.68 4.00 -3.31
N ILE A 355 0.86 4.79 -2.64
CA ILE A 355 1.17 6.15 -2.17
C ILE A 355 1.27 6.08 -0.64
N TYR A 356 2.38 6.50 -0.08
CA TYR A 356 2.52 6.60 1.37
C TYR A 356 1.88 7.91 1.85
N TYR A 357 1.12 7.87 2.97
CA TYR A 357 0.38 9.03 3.46
C TYR A 357 1.27 10.28 3.57
N GLY A 358 0.76 11.41 3.09
CA GLY A 358 1.50 12.68 3.06
C GLY A 358 2.48 12.83 1.89
N GLN A 359 2.72 11.78 1.10
CA GLN A 359 3.50 11.86 -0.13
C GLN A 359 2.85 12.81 -1.14
N GLU A 360 1.54 12.79 -1.23
CA GLU A 360 0.72 13.57 -2.16
C GLU A 360 0.65 15.06 -1.84
N ILE A 361 1.02 15.44 -0.62
CA ILE A 361 1.16 16.85 -0.22
C ILE A 361 2.62 17.27 -0.06
N GLY A 362 3.58 16.34 -0.19
CA GLY A 362 5.00 16.61 -0.14
C GLY A 362 5.56 16.73 1.28
N MET A 363 5.00 16.03 2.26
CA MET A 363 5.56 15.95 3.62
C MET A 363 7.01 15.54 3.59
N THR A 364 7.83 16.21 4.39
CA THR A 364 9.24 15.90 4.58
C THR A 364 9.46 15.03 5.81
N GLY A 365 10.61 14.43 5.93
CA GLY A 365 11.03 13.62 7.08
C GLY A 365 12.13 12.67 6.71
N ALA A 366 13.17 12.67 7.50
CA ALA A 366 14.28 11.72 7.43
C ALA A 366 14.36 11.01 8.79
N GLY A 367 15.29 10.14 8.94
CA GLY A 367 15.48 9.38 10.16
C GLY A 367 16.30 8.13 9.84
N GLY A 368 16.21 7.15 10.70
CA GLY A 368 16.88 5.89 10.55
C GLY A 368 17.90 5.65 11.65
N PHE A 369 18.46 4.46 11.64
CA PHE A 369 19.32 3.95 12.71
C PHE A 369 20.40 4.96 13.12
N GLY A 370 20.43 5.27 14.42
CA GLY A 370 21.43 6.15 15.02
C GLY A 370 21.12 7.65 14.95
N ALA A 371 20.05 8.10 14.31
CA ALA A 371 19.69 9.52 14.25
C ALA A 371 19.50 10.13 15.65
N PHE A 372 18.89 9.37 16.57
CA PHE A 372 18.66 9.75 17.95
C PHE A 372 19.11 8.64 18.94
N GLY A 373 20.24 7.98 18.66
CA GLY A 373 20.76 6.89 19.48
C GLY A 373 20.20 5.51 19.13
N ASN A 374 19.92 4.67 20.13
CA ASN A 374 19.42 3.30 19.94
C ASN A 374 17.90 3.16 20.16
N SER A 375 17.16 4.25 20.04
CA SER A 375 15.71 4.28 20.22
C SER A 375 14.99 4.00 18.90
N ASP A 376 13.80 3.38 18.98
CA ASP A 376 12.86 3.29 17.85
C ASP A 376 12.34 4.65 17.40
N GLY A 377 12.48 5.70 18.26
CA GLY A 377 12.21 7.10 17.93
C GLY A 377 13.00 7.62 16.72
N ASN A 378 14.06 6.92 16.30
CA ASN A 378 14.85 7.25 15.11
C ASN A 378 13.99 7.40 13.83
N ASP A 379 12.85 6.71 13.75
CA ASP A 379 11.99 6.68 12.58
C ASP A 379 10.79 7.63 12.64
N ILE A 380 10.56 8.27 13.79
CA ILE A 380 9.46 9.23 13.97
C ILE A 380 9.45 10.32 12.90
N PRO A 381 10.59 10.96 12.50
CA PRO A 381 10.56 12.03 11.51
C PRO A 381 9.94 11.65 10.15
N ARG A 382 9.98 10.37 9.78
CA ARG A 382 9.34 9.88 8.54
C ARG A 382 7.89 9.39 8.76
N ARG A 383 7.45 9.36 10.04
CA ARG A 383 6.13 8.88 10.50
C ARG A 383 5.34 9.96 11.24
N GLU A 384 5.65 11.25 11.03
CA GLU A 384 4.98 12.39 11.65
C GLU A 384 3.51 12.48 11.25
N ALA A 385 2.73 13.25 12.02
CA ALA A 385 1.31 13.45 11.79
C ALA A 385 1.01 13.98 10.38
N PHE A 386 -0.02 13.45 9.71
CA PHE A 386 -0.48 13.99 8.43
C PHE A 386 -0.90 15.46 8.59
N GLU A 387 -0.41 16.31 7.72
CA GLU A 387 -0.69 17.75 7.78
C GLU A 387 -2.05 18.09 7.15
N TRP A 388 -3.12 17.89 7.94
CA TRP A 388 -4.48 18.22 7.52
C TRP A 388 -4.70 19.72 7.37
N TYR A 389 -4.09 20.51 8.26
CA TYR A 389 -4.37 21.93 8.44
C TYR A 389 -3.09 22.74 8.34
N ARG A 390 -3.23 24.01 7.95
CA ARG A 390 -2.13 24.99 7.88
C ARG A 390 -1.50 25.34 9.24
N THR A 391 -2.08 24.85 10.35
CA THR A 391 -1.51 24.99 11.68
C THR A 391 -1.60 23.65 12.42
N VAL A 392 -0.53 23.32 13.15
CA VAL A 392 -0.36 22.02 13.80
C VAL A 392 -1.19 21.82 15.06
N ASP A 393 -1.82 22.88 15.59
CA ASP A 393 -2.56 22.88 16.86
C ASP A 393 -4.07 22.59 16.68
N LYS A 394 -4.50 22.22 15.48
CA LYS A 394 -5.91 21.95 15.20
C LYS A 394 -6.35 20.58 15.72
N PRO A 395 -7.62 20.44 16.17
CA PRO A 395 -8.18 19.14 16.51
C PRO A 395 -8.07 18.14 15.34
N GLY A 396 -7.73 16.90 15.66
CA GLY A 396 -7.55 15.85 14.68
C GLY A 396 -6.11 15.68 14.19
N MET A 397 -5.20 16.59 14.56
CA MET A 397 -3.76 16.38 14.32
C MET A 397 -3.23 15.30 15.27
N ALA A 398 -2.72 14.20 14.72
CA ALA A 398 -2.26 13.03 15.47
C ALA A 398 -0.81 13.22 15.97
N LEU A 399 -0.63 14.11 16.92
CA LEU A 399 0.68 14.52 17.46
C LEU A 399 1.16 13.61 18.60
N TRP A 400 1.00 12.29 18.49
CA TRP A 400 1.33 11.29 19.52
C TRP A 400 2.77 11.38 20.06
N TYR A 401 3.70 11.90 19.29
CA TYR A 401 5.12 12.08 19.63
C TYR A 401 5.44 13.47 20.21
N LYS A 402 4.42 14.29 20.45
CA LYS A 402 4.60 15.65 20.98
C LYS A 402 5.26 15.62 22.35
N ASP A 403 6.26 16.47 22.53
CA ASP A 403 7.03 16.65 23.78
C ASP A 403 7.68 15.35 24.30
N SER A 404 7.87 14.33 23.44
CA SER A 404 8.38 12.99 23.83
C SER A 404 9.88 12.79 23.60
N GLY A 405 10.57 13.74 22.97
CA GLY A 405 12.00 13.59 22.72
C GLY A 405 12.54 14.55 21.65
N PRO A 406 13.81 14.37 21.25
CA PRO A 406 14.49 15.27 20.31
C PRO A 406 13.86 15.28 18.91
N TRP A 407 13.16 14.22 18.52
CA TRP A 407 12.37 14.16 17.29
C TRP A 407 11.25 15.19 17.27
N TRP A 408 10.63 15.52 18.42
CA TRP A 408 9.65 16.60 18.51
C TRP A 408 10.28 17.98 18.32
N GLU A 409 11.43 18.23 18.97
CA GLU A 409 12.17 19.48 18.82
C GLU A 409 12.63 19.74 17.38
N GLN A 410 12.83 18.66 16.62
CA GLN A 410 13.27 18.65 15.21
C GLN A 410 12.13 18.31 14.25
N THR A 411 10.88 18.42 14.67
CA THR A 411 9.73 18.09 13.82
C THR A 411 9.75 18.85 12.49
N ASN A 412 9.36 18.16 11.43
CA ASN A 412 9.22 18.75 10.10
C ASN A 412 7.93 19.56 9.95
N LEU A 413 6.93 19.32 10.83
CA LEU A 413 5.65 20.05 10.81
C LEU A 413 5.85 21.53 11.07
N LYS A 414 5.31 22.38 10.21
CA LYS A 414 5.40 23.84 10.33
C LYS A 414 4.09 24.49 9.96
N ASN A 415 3.77 25.58 10.67
CA ASN A 415 2.61 26.39 10.35
C ASN A 415 2.83 27.18 9.05
N HIS A 416 1.85 27.18 8.15
CA HIS A 416 1.80 28.03 6.95
C HIS A 416 3.00 27.84 6.00
N ASP A 417 3.44 26.62 5.78
CA ASP A 417 4.58 26.30 4.90
C ASP A 417 4.18 25.81 3.49
N GLY A 418 2.87 25.71 3.22
CA GLY A 418 2.32 25.28 1.94
C GLY A 418 2.25 23.76 1.76
N ILE A 419 2.56 22.98 2.82
CA ILE A 419 2.57 21.51 2.70
C ILE A 419 1.22 20.91 3.09
N SER A 420 0.44 21.50 4.00
CA SER A 420 -0.82 20.94 4.48
C SER A 420 -1.86 20.74 3.37
N LEU A 421 -2.76 19.76 3.58
CA LEU A 421 -3.89 19.54 2.67
C LEU A 421 -4.76 20.80 2.53
N GLU A 422 -5.02 21.52 3.65
CA GLU A 422 -5.81 22.76 3.65
C GLU A 422 -5.21 23.83 2.72
N GLU A 423 -3.89 23.90 2.58
CA GLU A 423 -3.23 24.87 1.72
C GLU A 423 -3.19 24.43 0.25
N GLN A 424 -3.23 23.12 -0.01
CA GLN A 424 -3.06 22.57 -1.36
C GLN A 424 -4.35 22.20 -2.06
N LYS A 425 -5.41 21.89 -1.31
CA LYS A 425 -6.63 21.30 -1.87
C LYS A 425 -7.26 22.16 -2.97
N ASP A 426 -7.28 23.47 -2.79
CA ASP A 426 -7.91 24.43 -3.71
C ASP A 426 -6.90 25.13 -4.64
N ASP A 427 -5.60 24.86 -4.51
CA ASP A 427 -4.57 25.36 -5.42
C ASP A 427 -4.38 24.43 -6.61
N PRO A 428 -4.80 24.82 -7.85
CA PRO A 428 -4.68 23.97 -9.03
C PRO A 428 -3.24 23.64 -9.44
N SER A 429 -2.25 24.37 -8.92
CA SER A 429 -0.83 24.15 -9.18
C SER A 429 -0.16 23.21 -8.16
N SER A 430 -0.85 22.87 -7.08
CA SER A 430 -0.34 22.09 -5.96
C SER A 430 0.08 20.67 -6.35
N LEU A 431 0.88 20.05 -5.49
CA LEU A 431 1.26 18.66 -5.65
C LEU A 431 0.05 17.72 -5.47
N TRP A 432 -0.84 18.02 -4.52
CA TRP A 432 -2.06 17.26 -4.30
C TRP A 432 -2.97 17.22 -5.54
N GLN A 433 -3.20 18.37 -6.18
CA GLN A 433 -4.00 18.44 -7.43
C GLN A 433 -3.31 17.67 -8.57
N PHE A 434 -1.98 17.68 -8.61
CA PHE A 434 -1.23 16.91 -9.59
C PHE A 434 -1.41 15.39 -9.39
N TYR A 435 -1.30 14.89 -8.14
CA TYR A 435 -1.60 13.49 -7.80
C TYR A 435 -3.02 13.12 -8.19
N LYS A 436 -4.01 13.93 -7.80
CA LYS A 436 -5.42 13.72 -8.15
C LYS A 436 -5.64 13.65 -9.66
N GLY A 437 -4.99 14.51 -10.43
CA GLY A 437 -5.02 14.52 -11.89
C GLY A 437 -4.48 13.23 -12.51
N LEU A 438 -3.32 12.75 -12.05
CA LEU A 438 -2.72 11.50 -12.51
C LEU A 438 -3.55 10.26 -12.11
N ILE A 439 -4.08 10.24 -10.90
CA ILE A 439 -4.96 9.16 -10.41
C ILE A 439 -6.22 9.09 -11.26
N ASN A 440 -6.85 10.23 -11.54
CA ASN A 440 -8.02 10.29 -12.41
C ASN A 440 -7.72 9.84 -13.85
N LEU A 441 -6.56 10.23 -14.39
CA LEU A 441 -6.09 9.74 -15.67
C LEU A 441 -5.95 8.21 -15.67
N ARG A 442 -5.29 7.64 -14.66
CA ARG A 442 -5.12 6.18 -14.54
C ARG A 442 -6.48 5.48 -14.41
N LYS A 443 -7.37 5.95 -13.54
CA LYS A 443 -8.71 5.37 -13.33
C LYS A 443 -9.58 5.39 -14.58
N SER A 444 -9.47 6.43 -15.39
CA SER A 444 -10.26 6.59 -16.62
C SER A 444 -9.62 5.91 -17.85
N ASN A 445 -8.38 5.44 -17.75
CA ASN A 445 -7.65 4.89 -18.89
C ASN A 445 -7.17 3.45 -18.65
N LYS A 446 -7.92 2.49 -19.21
CA LYS A 446 -7.62 1.06 -19.07
C LYS A 446 -6.21 0.69 -19.57
N THR A 447 -5.70 1.38 -20.58
CA THR A 447 -4.37 1.13 -21.12
C THR A 447 -3.26 1.53 -20.13
N ILE A 448 -3.46 2.59 -19.35
CA ILE A 448 -2.53 2.96 -18.27
C ILE A 448 -2.65 1.96 -17.11
N GLN A 449 -3.85 1.47 -16.80
CA GLN A 449 -4.03 0.48 -15.74
C GLN A 449 -3.32 -0.83 -16.06
N THR A 450 -3.71 -1.50 -17.13
CA THR A 450 -3.40 -2.91 -17.40
C THR A 450 -2.62 -3.17 -18.69
N GLY A 451 -2.35 -2.11 -19.49
CA GLY A 451 -1.62 -2.25 -20.75
C GLY A 451 -0.18 -2.77 -20.53
N ASN A 452 0.33 -3.48 -21.53
CA ASN A 452 1.73 -3.87 -21.55
C ASN A 452 2.65 -2.65 -21.54
N TYR A 453 3.83 -2.82 -20.98
CA TYR A 453 4.86 -1.78 -20.95
C TYR A 453 5.95 -2.11 -21.98
N ARG A 454 6.45 -1.06 -22.64
CA ARG A 454 7.65 -1.14 -23.45
C ARG A 454 8.39 0.22 -23.41
N LYS A 455 9.68 0.17 -23.14
CA LYS A 455 10.58 1.32 -23.26
C LYS A 455 10.59 1.85 -24.69
N VAL A 456 10.69 3.17 -24.85
CA VAL A 456 10.92 3.87 -26.12
C VAL A 456 12.28 4.57 -26.06
N GLU A 457 13.12 4.31 -27.07
CA GLU A 457 14.39 5.01 -27.17
C GLU A 457 14.16 6.40 -27.75
N LEU A 458 14.60 7.40 -27.00
CA LEU A 458 14.61 8.80 -27.41
C LEU A 458 16.06 9.29 -27.55
N ARG A 459 16.30 10.08 -28.60
CA ARG A 459 17.54 10.88 -28.73
C ARG A 459 17.37 12.17 -27.97
N ALA A 460 17.57 12.12 -26.67
CA ALA A 460 17.56 13.26 -25.76
C ALA A 460 18.31 12.86 -24.48
N LYS A 461 18.81 13.86 -23.75
CA LYS A 461 19.50 13.63 -22.49
C LYS A 461 18.50 13.62 -21.33
N ASP A 462 18.62 12.63 -20.43
CA ASP A 462 17.81 12.51 -19.20
C ASP A 462 16.30 12.60 -19.44
N VAL A 463 15.83 12.02 -20.53
CA VAL A 463 14.40 11.86 -20.83
C VAL A 463 14.03 10.38 -20.75
N ILE A 464 13.00 10.09 -19.97
CA ILE A 464 12.39 8.75 -19.87
C ILE A 464 11.23 8.68 -20.84
N ALA A 465 11.13 7.58 -21.60
CA ALA A 465 9.98 7.36 -22.45
C ALA A 465 9.57 5.89 -22.51
N PHE A 466 8.26 5.68 -22.52
CA PHE A 466 7.68 4.35 -22.62
C PHE A 466 6.28 4.38 -23.22
N ILE A 467 5.87 3.22 -23.70
CA ILE A 467 4.52 2.97 -24.20
C ILE A 467 3.81 2.02 -23.24
N ARG A 468 2.54 2.30 -22.97
CA ARG A 468 1.56 1.38 -22.44
C ARG A 468 0.63 0.98 -23.57
N SER A 469 0.35 -0.30 -23.77
CA SER A 469 -0.49 -0.74 -24.89
C SER A 469 -1.39 -1.92 -24.52
N THR A 470 -2.60 -1.86 -25.06
CA THR A 470 -3.55 -2.98 -25.15
C THR A 470 -3.79 -3.28 -26.62
N GLU A 471 -4.61 -4.27 -26.93
CA GLU A 471 -5.03 -4.54 -28.31
C GLU A 471 -5.78 -3.36 -28.96
N LYS A 472 -6.38 -2.48 -28.16
CA LYS A 472 -7.30 -1.42 -28.63
C LYS A 472 -6.71 -0.02 -28.58
N SER A 473 -5.68 0.20 -27.77
CA SER A 473 -5.19 1.56 -27.49
C SER A 473 -3.71 1.55 -27.13
N THR A 474 -3.03 2.62 -27.52
CA THR A 474 -1.64 2.89 -27.19
C THR A 474 -1.54 4.23 -26.48
N VAL A 475 -0.90 4.27 -25.33
CA VAL A 475 -0.56 5.48 -24.60
C VAL A 475 0.96 5.62 -24.59
N PHE A 476 1.44 6.79 -24.99
CA PHE A 476 2.85 7.14 -24.96
C PHE A 476 3.10 8.14 -23.84
N VAL A 477 4.15 7.92 -23.06
CA VAL A 477 4.58 8.77 -21.95
C VAL A 477 6.01 9.22 -22.21
N ALA A 478 6.28 10.51 -22.05
CA ALA A 478 7.64 11.07 -22.05
C ALA A 478 7.80 12.01 -20.86
N ILE A 479 8.94 11.87 -20.16
CA ILE A 479 9.25 12.58 -18.91
C ILE A 479 10.64 13.18 -19.02
N ASN A 480 10.74 14.51 -18.92
CA ASN A 480 11.99 15.24 -18.90
C ASN A 480 12.47 15.43 -17.45
N LEU A 481 13.61 14.84 -17.10
CA LEU A 481 14.21 14.98 -15.78
C LEU A 481 15.15 16.21 -15.67
N ASN A 482 15.38 16.95 -16.77
CA ASN A 482 16.24 18.13 -16.76
C ASN A 482 15.49 19.39 -16.32
N ASP A 483 16.27 20.35 -15.82
CA ASP A 483 15.86 21.72 -15.54
C ASP A 483 15.87 22.64 -16.78
N SER A 484 16.07 22.05 -17.97
CA SER A 484 16.07 22.72 -19.26
C SER A 484 15.14 22.02 -20.25
N GLU A 485 14.63 22.79 -21.21
CA GLU A 485 13.83 22.27 -22.32
C GLU A 485 14.60 21.19 -23.10
N GLN A 486 13.91 20.15 -23.52
CA GLN A 486 14.45 19.07 -24.35
C GLN A 486 13.63 18.92 -25.64
N VAL A 487 14.32 18.78 -26.75
CA VAL A 487 13.73 18.32 -28.01
C VAL A 487 14.18 16.89 -28.24
N ALA A 488 13.27 15.97 -27.99
CA ALA A 488 13.53 14.54 -28.09
C ALA A 488 13.05 14.00 -29.43
N THR A 489 13.82 13.11 -30.05
CA THR A 489 13.44 12.48 -31.33
C THR A 489 13.45 10.97 -31.23
N SER A 490 12.55 10.31 -31.98
CA SER A 490 12.45 8.86 -32.08
C SER A 490 12.07 8.44 -33.50
N THR A 491 12.49 7.24 -33.86
CA THR A 491 12.00 6.55 -35.07
C THR A 491 11.24 5.27 -34.70
N ASP A 492 10.70 5.22 -33.48
CA ASP A 492 9.93 4.07 -33.03
C ASP A 492 8.67 3.87 -33.90
N PRO A 493 8.47 2.66 -34.46
CA PRO A 493 7.34 2.39 -35.35
C PRO A 493 5.97 2.60 -34.72
N ALA A 494 5.86 2.50 -33.41
CA ALA A 494 4.60 2.73 -32.71
C ALA A 494 4.21 4.22 -32.63
N LEU A 495 5.17 5.12 -32.91
CA LEU A 495 4.96 6.56 -32.91
C LEU A 495 5.04 7.17 -34.33
N SER A 496 5.81 6.51 -35.23
CA SER A 496 6.03 6.98 -36.59
C SER A 496 4.72 7.07 -37.36
N GLN A 497 4.53 8.16 -38.09
CA GLN A 497 3.34 8.45 -38.91
C GLN A 497 2.01 8.38 -38.13
N LYS A 498 2.04 8.49 -36.81
CA LYS A 498 0.86 8.49 -35.92
C LYS A 498 0.45 9.89 -35.53
N GLN A 499 -0.83 10.04 -35.20
CA GLN A 499 -1.34 11.24 -34.56
C GLN A 499 -1.28 11.09 -33.04
N SER A 500 -1.00 12.19 -32.34
CA SER A 500 -1.05 12.27 -30.90
C SER A 500 -2.24 13.08 -30.42
N LYS A 501 -2.86 12.59 -29.35
CA LYS A 501 -3.87 13.34 -28.61
C LYS A 501 -3.38 13.50 -27.18
N PRO A 502 -3.12 14.72 -26.70
CA PRO A 502 -2.72 14.91 -25.30
C PRO A 502 -3.79 14.39 -24.34
N LEU A 503 -3.36 13.64 -23.34
CA LEU A 503 -4.20 13.14 -22.24
C LEU A 503 -3.88 13.85 -20.93
N PHE A 504 -2.60 14.18 -20.72
CA PHE A 504 -2.11 14.83 -19.50
C PHE A 504 -0.80 15.57 -19.77
N SER A 505 -0.58 16.66 -19.05
CA SER A 505 0.67 17.42 -19.07
C SER A 505 0.94 18.02 -17.69
N ALA A 506 2.20 18.00 -17.26
CA ALA A 506 2.64 18.70 -16.06
C ALA A 506 2.83 20.21 -16.28
N THR A 507 2.99 20.63 -17.53
CA THR A 507 3.18 22.01 -17.96
C THR A 507 2.07 22.42 -18.94
N THR A 508 2.40 22.59 -20.21
CA THR A 508 1.45 22.87 -21.29
C THR A 508 1.32 21.65 -22.19
N ALA A 509 0.08 21.22 -22.42
CA ALA A 509 -0.19 20.09 -23.30
C ALA A 509 0.30 20.40 -24.73
N LYS A 510 1.11 19.50 -25.29
CA LYS A 510 1.71 19.62 -26.61
C LYS A 510 1.39 18.39 -27.45
N GLU A 511 1.27 18.56 -28.75
CA GLU A 511 1.27 17.44 -29.70
C GLU A 511 2.72 17.15 -30.14
N PHE A 512 3.04 15.91 -30.43
CA PHE A 512 4.29 15.61 -31.08
C PHE A 512 4.18 15.79 -32.60
N SER A 513 5.24 16.22 -33.24
CA SER A 513 5.29 16.39 -34.68
C SER A 513 5.94 15.18 -35.35
N THR A 514 5.48 14.84 -36.56
CA THR A 514 6.05 13.75 -37.36
C THR A 514 6.59 14.30 -38.68
N LYS A 515 7.80 13.86 -39.06
CA LYS A 515 8.40 14.17 -40.37
C LYS A 515 9.01 12.88 -40.93
N GLY A 516 8.33 12.29 -41.91
CA GLY A 516 8.64 10.92 -42.36
C GLY A 516 8.48 9.94 -41.18
N ASP A 517 9.48 9.11 -40.93
CA ASP A 517 9.45 8.15 -39.83
C ASP A 517 9.92 8.76 -38.50
N ALA A 518 10.42 9.99 -38.49
CA ALA A 518 10.89 10.65 -37.27
C ALA A 518 9.75 11.36 -36.55
N VAL A 519 9.70 11.16 -35.25
CA VAL A 519 8.83 11.89 -34.31
C VAL A 519 9.70 12.86 -33.52
N SER A 520 9.23 14.11 -33.37
CA SER A 520 9.86 15.14 -32.53
C SER A 520 8.92 15.57 -31.43
N ILE A 521 9.43 15.59 -30.21
CA ILE A 521 8.69 15.87 -28.98
C ILE A 521 9.39 17.02 -28.26
N HIS A 522 8.63 18.06 -27.93
CA HIS A 522 9.12 19.18 -27.13
C HIS A 522 8.67 19.01 -25.68
N LEU A 523 9.60 19.00 -24.74
CA LEU A 523 9.37 18.84 -23.31
C LEU A 523 9.94 20.05 -22.58
N ASP A 524 9.11 20.71 -21.78
CA ASP A 524 9.56 21.79 -20.88
C ASP A 524 10.48 21.25 -19.77
N PRO A 525 11.14 22.10 -18.98
CA PRO A 525 11.88 21.66 -17.80
C PRO A 525 11.00 20.85 -16.84
N TYR A 526 11.49 19.69 -16.38
CA TYR A 526 10.78 18.78 -15.47
C TYR A 526 9.35 18.44 -15.92
N ASP A 527 9.17 18.21 -17.22
CA ASP A 527 7.87 17.97 -17.84
C ASP A 527 7.46 16.50 -17.84
N VAL A 528 6.15 16.28 -17.77
CA VAL A 528 5.49 14.99 -17.96
C VAL A 528 4.42 15.16 -19.01
N GLN A 529 4.54 14.47 -20.12
CA GLN A 529 3.58 14.48 -21.19
C GLN A 529 3.04 13.07 -21.44
N VAL A 530 1.73 12.96 -21.59
CA VAL A 530 1.02 11.68 -21.84
C VAL A 530 0.11 11.86 -23.04
N TRP A 531 0.22 10.98 -24.02
CA TRP A 531 -0.60 11.01 -25.24
C TRP A 531 -1.28 9.67 -25.51
N GLU A 532 -2.48 9.74 -26.04
CA GLU A 532 -3.07 8.67 -26.82
C GLU A 532 -2.48 8.71 -28.24
N VAL A 533 -2.03 7.57 -28.74
CA VAL A 533 -1.42 7.44 -30.08
C VAL A 533 -2.38 6.71 -31.00
N LYS A 534 -2.71 7.34 -32.17
CA LYS A 534 -3.69 6.81 -33.14
C LYS A 534 -3.09 6.61 -34.51
#